data_98aad51d959a2bc2c8afb0c3c3098543
#
_entry.id   98aad51d959a2bc2c8afb0c3c3098543
#
_cell.length_a   1.000
_cell.length_b   1.000
_cell.length_c   1.000
_cell.angle_alpha   90.00
_cell.angle_beta   90.00
_cell.angle_gamma   90.00
#
_symmetry.space_group_name_H-M   'P 1'
#
loop_
_entity.id
_entity.type
_entity.pdbx_description
1 polymer ?
#
loop_
_entity_poly.entity_id
_entity_poly.type
_entity_poly.pdbx_seq_one_letter_code
_entity_poly.pdbx_strand_id
1 'polypeptide(L)'
;NGKPHIGHVLTRVIKDMIPRYRTMKGYMVPRKAGWDTHGLPVELEVEKKLGLDGKEQIEAYGMEPFIKECKESVWKYKGMWEDFSSTVGFWADMEHPYVTYDDNYIESEWWALKEIWNKGLLYKGFKIVPYCPRCGTPLSAQEVSQGYKTVKERSAIVRFKVKDEDAYFLAWTTTPWTLPSNVGLCVNPDETYCKVKAADGYTYYMAEALLDKVLGKLAKEEGEKAYEVLETYKGTDLEYKEYEPLFKCAGEAAAKQKKKGFFVLCDGYVTMSDGTGIVHIAPAFGEDDNRVGQKYGLPFVQFVDGQGNMTAETDYAGVFVKKADPMILKDLDKEGKLFEAPKFEHDYPHCWRCDTPLIYYARESWFIKMTAVKDDLIRNNNTINWIPESIGKGRFGDWLENVQDWGISRNRYWGTPLNIWQCECGHMHSIGSRQELYEMSG
;
A
#
# COMPACT_ATOMS: atom_id res chain seq x y z
N ASN A 1 -13.78 19.48 -6.75
CA ASN A 1 -15.04 18.72 -6.79
C ASN A 1 -15.91 18.80 -5.53
N GLY A 2 -15.66 19.71 -4.64
CA GLY A 2 -16.44 19.89 -3.43
C GLY A 2 -16.91 21.32 -3.23
N LYS A 3 -17.96 21.52 -2.43
CA LYS A 3 -18.41 22.83 -2.01
C LYS A 3 -17.39 23.46 -1.04
N PRO A 4 -17.19 24.81 -1.08
CA PRO A 4 -16.38 25.47 -0.07
C PRO A 4 -17.01 25.27 1.33
N HIS A 5 -16.16 25.22 2.36
CA HIS A 5 -16.58 25.10 3.76
C HIS A 5 -15.70 25.99 4.67
N ILE A 6 -16.10 26.14 5.92
CA ILE A 6 -15.45 27.07 6.87
C ILE A 6 -13.93 26.86 7.00
N GLY A 7 -13.45 25.62 6.91
CA GLY A 7 -12.02 25.33 6.96
C GLY A 7 -11.19 26.01 5.85
N HIS A 8 -11.81 26.30 4.71
CA HIS A 8 -11.15 27.00 3.62
C HIS A 8 -10.98 28.52 3.89
N VAL A 9 -11.78 29.08 4.81
CA VAL A 9 -11.63 30.50 5.21
C VAL A 9 -10.27 30.71 5.87
N LEU A 10 -9.91 29.85 6.84
CA LEU A 10 -8.64 29.96 7.56
C LEU A 10 -7.43 29.97 6.62
N THR A 11 -7.40 29.00 5.69
CA THR A 11 -6.28 28.92 4.73
C THR A 11 -6.22 30.11 3.80
N ARG A 12 -7.37 30.64 3.35
CA ARG A 12 -7.41 31.86 2.51
C ARG A 12 -6.93 33.08 3.25
N VAL A 13 -7.40 33.29 4.50
CA VAL A 13 -6.99 34.44 5.31
C VAL A 13 -5.46 34.44 5.51
N ILE A 14 -4.87 33.32 5.87
CA ILE A 14 -3.42 33.22 6.08
C ILE A 14 -2.67 33.46 4.76
N LYS A 15 -3.10 32.84 3.67
CA LYS A 15 -2.49 33.02 2.33
C LYS A 15 -2.59 34.45 1.83
N ASP A 16 -3.66 35.16 2.11
CA ASP A 16 -3.91 36.52 1.64
C ASP A 16 -3.18 37.57 2.46
N MET A 17 -3.04 37.37 3.76
CA MET A 17 -2.39 38.31 4.67
C MET A 17 -0.95 38.62 4.27
N ILE A 18 -0.15 37.63 3.98
CA ILE A 18 1.28 37.80 3.63
C ILE A 18 1.47 38.55 2.32
N PRO A 19 0.82 38.19 1.21
CA PRO A 19 0.85 38.95 -0.04
C PRO A 19 0.40 40.40 0.12
N ARG A 20 -0.70 40.67 0.85
CA ARG A 20 -1.16 42.03 1.13
C ARG A 20 -0.10 42.83 1.86
N TYR A 21 0.45 42.30 2.95
CA TYR A 21 1.50 42.94 3.71
C TYR A 21 2.71 43.27 2.83
N ARG A 22 3.16 42.34 1.98
CA ARG A 22 4.27 42.57 1.07
C ARG A 22 3.95 43.63 0.03
N THR A 23 2.74 43.63 -0.55
CA THR A 23 2.30 44.69 -1.47
C THR A 23 2.32 46.07 -0.79
N MET A 24 1.83 46.17 0.45
CA MET A 24 1.87 47.42 1.24
C MET A 24 3.30 47.89 1.55
N LYS A 25 4.27 46.98 1.54
CA LYS A 25 5.70 47.26 1.70
C LYS A 25 6.40 47.63 0.38
N GLY A 26 5.66 47.80 -0.73
CA GLY A 26 6.19 48.19 -2.02
C GLY A 26 6.71 47.01 -2.88
N TYR A 27 6.44 45.76 -2.50
CA TYR A 27 6.82 44.61 -3.34
C TYR A 27 5.75 44.35 -4.41
N MET A 28 6.18 43.93 -5.58
CA MET A 28 5.33 43.36 -6.61
C MET A 28 5.00 41.93 -6.21
N VAL A 29 3.73 41.62 -6.00
CA VAL A 29 3.28 40.27 -5.58
C VAL A 29 2.21 39.78 -6.54
N PRO A 30 2.56 39.05 -7.62
CA PRO A 30 1.59 38.44 -8.53
C PRO A 30 0.75 37.42 -7.76
N ARG A 31 -0.56 37.41 -7.97
CA ARG A 31 -1.51 36.53 -7.28
C ARG A 31 -2.42 35.87 -8.29
N LYS A 32 -1.97 34.73 -8.81
CA LYS A 32 -2.72 33.98 -9.79
C LYS A 32 -3.59 32.93 -9.08
N ALA A 33 -4.87 32.87 -9.40
CA ALA A 33 -5.73 31.75 -8.99
C ALA A 33 -5.38 30.48 -9.75
N GLY A 34 -5.84 29.34 -9.27
CA GLY A 34 -5.63 28.05 -9.91
C GLY A 34 -6.74 27.06 -9.60
N TRP A 35 -7.03 26.22 -10.58
CA TRP A 35 -8.02 25.15 -10.48
C TRP A 35 -7.33 23.80 -10.63
N ASP A 36 -7.35 23.01 -9.54
CA ASP A 36 -6.99 21.61 -9.55
C ASP A 36 -8.17 20.80 -10.10
N THR A 37 -8.01 20.28 -11.31
CA THR A 37 -9.11 19.70 -12.09
C THR A 37 -8.92 18.21 -12.35
N HIS A 38 -7.79 17.65 -11.98
CA HIS A 38 -7.46 16.25 -12.22
C HIS A 38 -7.76 15.35 -11.03
N GLY A 39 -7.68 14.06 -11.28
CA GLY A 39 -7.59 13.00 -10.29
C GLY A 39 -8.88 12.23 -10.05
N LEU A 40 -8.73 11.17 -9.30
CA LEU A 40 -9.75 10.18 -8.99
C LEU A 40 -11.05 10.75 -8.39
N PRO A 41 -11.05 11.81 -7.55
CA PRO A 41 -12.31 12.40 -7.08
C PRO A 41 -13.25 12.87 -8.17
N VAL A 42 -12.71 13.37 -9.30
CA VAL A 42 -13.51 13.77 -10.46
C VAL A 42 -14.09 12.54 -11.14
N GLU A 43 -13.27 11.52 -11.38
CA GLU A 43 -13.73 10.27 -12.00
C GLU A 43 -14.85 9.61 -11.18
N LEU A 44 -14.71 9.53 -9.86
CA LEU A 44 -15.74 8.95 -8.99
C LEU A 44 -17.06 9.74 -8.97
N GLU A 45 -17.01 11.07 -9.10
CA GLU A 45 -18.21 11.90 -9.25
C GLU A 45 -18.91 11.58 -10.59
N VAL A 46 -18.13 11.42 -11.66
CA VAL A 46 -18.65 11.09 -13.00
C VAL A 46 -19.13 9.65 -13.06
N GLU A 47 -18.42 8.69 -12.46
CA GLU A 47 -18.89 7.31 -12.31
C GLU A 47 -20.30 7.26 -11.67
N LYS A 48 -20.48 8.00 -10.57
CA LYS A 48 -21.79 8.11 -9.88
C LYS A 48 -22.85 8.75 -10.78
N LYS A 49 -22.51 9.82 -11.51
CA LYS A 49 -23.42 10.52 -12.42
C LYS A 49 -23.92 9.58 -13.52
N LEU A 50 -23.03 8.75 -14.07
CA LEU A 50 -23.31 7.84 -15.18
C LEU A 50 -23.79 6.45 -14.74
N GLY A 51 -23.78 6.15 -13.42
CA GLY A 51 -24.14 4.85 -12.88
C GLY A 51 -23.12 3.75 -13.20
N LEU A 52 -21.85 4.11 -13.41
CA LEU A 52 -20.75 3.19 -13.69
C LEU A 52 -20.09 2.70 -12.39
N ASP A 53 -19.60 1.46 -12.40
CA ASP A 53 -18.86 0.87 -11.30
C ASP A 53 -17.53 0.28 -11.76
N GLY A 54 -16.45 1.09 -11.64
CA GLY A 54 -15.09 0.69 -11.91
C GLY A 54 -14.66 0.73 -13.38
N LYS A 55 -13.41 0.32 -13.60
CA LYS A 55 -12.69 0.52 -14.86
C LYS A 55 -13.32 -0.15 -16.07
N GLU A 56 -13.75 -1.40 -15.92
CA GLU A 56 -14.33 -2.17 -17.03
C GLU A 56 -15.57 -1.50 -17.62
N GLN A 57 -16.41 -0.93 -16.74
CA GLN A 57 -17.61 -0.23 -17.20
C GLN A 57 -17.27 1.13 -17.84
N ILE A 58 -16.19 1.80 -17.37
CA ILE A 58 -15.69 3.02 -18.02
C ILE A 58 -15.15 2.70 -19.43
N GLU A 59 -14.39 1.62 -19.57
CA GLU A 59 -13.86 1.16 -20.86
C GLU A 59 -14.99 0.79 -21.84
N ALA A 60 -16.01 0.11 -21.35
CA ALA A 60 -17.21 -0.24 -22.14
C ALA A 60 -18.03 1.00 -22.54
N TYR A 61 -18.11 2.02 -21.66
CA TYR A 61 -18.75 3.30 -21.96
C TYR A 61 -17.97 4.09 -23.03
N GLY A 62 -16.65 3.98 -23.02
CA GLY A 62 -15.72 4.65 -23.91
C GLY A 62 -14.93 5.75 -23.21
N MET A 63 -13.61 5.74 -23.41
CA MET A 63 -12.70 6.70 -22.74
C MET A 63 -12.95 8.15 -23.14
N GLU A 64 -13.13 8.43 -24.44
CA GLU A 64 -13.33 9.80 -24.94
C GLU A 64 -14.60 10.47 -24.36
N PRO A 65 -15.80 9.85 -24.42
CA PRO A 65 -16.98 10.43 -23.79
C PRO A 65 -16.85 10.54 -22.27
N PHE A 66 -16.17 9.61 -21.61
CA PHE A 66 -15.92 9.69 -20.16
C PHE A 66 -15.02 10.88 -19.79
N ILE A 67 -13.93 11.13 -20.53
CA ILE A 67 -13.04 12.26 -20.35
C ILE A 67 -13.80 13.59 -20.58
N LYS A 68 -14.68 13.65 -21.56
CA LYS A 68 -15.52 14.82 -21.80
C LYS A 68 -16.43 15.13 -20.61
N GLU A 69 -17.08 14.11 -20.05
CA GLU A 69 -17.88 14.25 -18.83
C GLU A 69 -17.04 14.73 -17.64
N CYS A 70 -15.79 14.26 -17.51
CA CYS A 70 -14.86 14.76 -16.49
C CYS A 70 -14.55 16.24 -16.67
N LYS A 71 -14.23 16.68 -17.90
CA LYS A 71 -13.97 18.09 -18.22
C LYS A 71 -15.15 19.00 -17.89
N GLU A 72 -16.37 18.55 -18.11
CA GLU A 72 -17.57 19.29 -17.77
C GLU A 72 -17.84 19.31 -16.26
N SER A 73 -17.63 18.19 -15.58
CA SER A 73 -17.90 18.02 -14.14
C SER A 73 -17.06 18.96 -13.26
N VAL A 74 -15.81 19.25 -13.62
CA VAL A 74 -14.91 20.07 -12.78
C VAL A 74 -15.38 21.50 -12.58
N TRP A 75 -16.22 22.02 -13.47
CA TRP A 75 -16.74 23.38 -13.40
C TRP A 75 -18.02 23.53 -12.60
N LYS A 76 -18.61 22.43 -12.14
CA LYS A 76 -19.89 22.41 -11.39
C LYS A 76 -19.92 23.35 -10.17
N TYR A 77 -18.82 23.52 -9.49
CA TYR A 77 -18.73 24.33 -8.27
C TYR A 77 -17.96 25.63 -8.45
N LYS A 78 -17.52 25.98 -9.68
CA LYS A 78 -16.69 27.15 -9.93
C LYS A 78 -17.28 28.43 -9.38
N GLY A 79 -18.52 28.76 -9.72
CA GLY A 79 -19.20 29.98 -9.26
C GLY A 79 -19.27 30.05 -7.73
N MET A 80 -19.53 28.93 -7.05
CA MET A 80 -19.56 28.90 -5.56
C MET A 80 -18.19 29.23 -4.96
N TRP A 81 -17.10 28.79 -5.58
CA TRP A 81 -15.75 29.09 -5.11
C TRP A 81 -15.33 30.53 -5.40
N GLU A 82 -15.78 31.11 -6.52
CA GLU A 82 -15.57 32.51 -6.87
C GLU A 82 -16.32 33.42 -5.90
N ASP A 83 -17.61 33.15 -5.68
CA ASP A 83 -18.44 33.87 -4.69
C ASP A 83 -17.88 33.78 -3.27
N PHE A 84 -17.48 32.58 -2.86
CA PHE A 84 -16.84 32.36 -1.56
C PHE A 84 -15.55 33.16 -1.42
N SER A 85 -14.67 33.15 -2.45
CA SER A 85 -13.41 33.90 -2.44
C SER A 85 -13.65 35.41 -2.36
N SER A 86 -14.66 35.92 -3.09
CA SER A 86 -15.09 37.30 -3.03
C SER A 86 -15.64 37.68 -1.64
N THR A 87 -16.51 36.83 -1.07
CA THR A 87 -17.13 37.05 0.24
C THR A 87 -16.09 37.17 1.35
N VAL A 88 -15.04 36.34 1.35
CA VAL A 88 -13.95 36.40 2.34
C VAL A 88 -12.89 37.45 1.98
N GLY A 89 -13.06 38.20 0.90
CA GLY A 89 -12.14 39.23 0.45
C GLY A 89 -10.77 38.70 0.02
N PHE A 90 -10.70 37.49 -0.50
CA PHE A 90 -9.44 36.88 -0.97
C PHE A 90 -8.97 37.54 -2.25
N TRP A 91 -7.76 38.10 -2.24
CA TRP A 91 -7.16 38.80 -3.37
C TRP A 91 -6.39 37.83 -4.28
N ALA A 92 -6.98 37.40 -5.38
CA ALA A 92 -6.34 36.62 -6.42
C ALA A 92 -6.91 37.01 -7.79
N ASP A 93 -6.09 36.89 -8.83
CA ASP A 93 -6.54 37.00 -10.20
C ASP A 93 -7.35 35.73 -10.55
N MET A 94 -8.67 35.85 -10.49
CA MET A 94 -9.62 34.79 -10.82
C MET A 94 -10.01 34.82 -12.30
N GLU A 95 -9.64 35.87 -13.04
CA GLU A 95 -9.97 36.02 -14.47
C GLU A 95 -8.97 35.25 -15.35
N HIS A 96 -7.70 35.18 -14.93
CA HIS A 96 -6.63 34.47 -15.64
C HIS A 96 -6.01 33.34 -14.79
N PRO A 97 -6.82 32.39 -14.33
CA PRO A 97 -6.31 31.30 -13.51
C PRO A 97 -5.47 30.33 -14.33
N TYR A 98 -4.62 29.54 -13.69
CA TYR A 98 -4.13 28.31 -14.32
C TYR A 98 -5.13 27.17 -14.07
N VAL A 99 -5.20 26.25 -15.02
CA VAL A 99 -6.05 25.06 -14.95
C VAL A 99 -5.19 23.83 -15.20
N THR A 100 -5.23 22.86 -14.32
CA THR A 100 -4.27 21.75 -14.37
C THR A 100 -4.47 20.80 -15.55
N TYR A 101 -5.63 20.80 -16.21
CA TYR A 101 -5.83 20.03 -17.44
C TYR A 101 -5.47 20.80 -18.73
N ASP A 102 -5.08 22.08 -18.66
CA ASP A 102 -4.65 22.82 -19.83
C ASP A 102 -3.32 22.29 -20.35
N ASP A 103 -3.18 22.24 -21.68
CA ASP A 103 -2.00 21.71 -22.33
C ASP A 103 -0.70 22.39 -21.88
N ASN A 104 -0.72 23.71 -21.65
CA ASN A 104 0.45 24.44 -21.17
C ASN A 104 0.87 24.04 -19.75
N TYR A 105 -0.09 23.71 -18.90
CA TYR A 105 0.19 23.21 -17.56
C TYR A 105 0.79 21.81 -17.64
N ILE A 106 0.16 20.90 -18.39
CA ILE A 106 0.62 19.53 -18.62
C ILE A 106 2.04 19.53 -19.22
N GLU A 107 2.31 20.40 -20.19
CA GLU A 107 3.65 20.52 -20.79
C GLU A 107 4.70 20.97 -19.79
N SER A 108 4.36 21.88 -18.86
CA SER A 108 5.25 22.28 -17.78
C SER A 108 5.53 21.14 -16.79
N GLU A 109 4.53 20.29 -16.52
CA GLU A 109 4.68 19.09 -15.71
C GLU A 109 5.56 18.04 -16.41
N TRP A 110 5.38 17.86 -17.72
CA TRP A 110 6.23 16.99 -18.54
C TRP A 110 7.70 17.46 -18.54
N TRP A 111 7.92 18.77 -18.66
CA TRP A 111 9.26 19.33 -18.55
C TRP A 111 9.90 18.98 -17.18
N ALA A 112 9.18 19.18 -16.08
CA ALA A 112 9.68 18.86 -14.76
C ALA A 112 9.99 17.37 -14.59
N LEU A 113 9.12 16.48 -15.07
CA LEU A 113 9.35 15.03 -15.03
C LEU A 113 10.54 14.62 -15.90
N LYS A 114 10.74 15.26 -17.06
CA LYS A 114 11.92 15.04 -17.91
C LYS A 114 13.22 15.44 -17.20
N GLU A 115 13.23 16.58 -16.50
CA GLU A 115 14.39 17.00 -15.71
C GLU A 115 14.73 15.97 -14.60
N ILE A 116 13.71 15.40 -13.96
CA ILE A 116 13.88 14.32 -12.97
C ILE A 116 14.39 13.05 -13.64
N TRP A 117 13.88 12.70 -14.84
CA TRP A 117 14.35 11.59 -15.66
C TRP A 117 15.83 11.74 -16.02
N ASN A 118 16.24 12.91 -16.52
CA ASN A 118 17.62 13.20 -16.90
C ASN A 118 18.61 13.06 -15.75
N LYS A 119 18.13 13.26 -14.51
CA LYS A 119 18.90 13.03 -13.29
C LYS A 119 18.93 11.56 -12.85
N GLY A 120 18.28 10.66 -13.57
CA GLY A 120 18.19 9.25 -13.23
C GLY A 120 17.34 8.95 -11.98
N LEU A 121 16.44 9.89 -11.60
CA LEU A 121 15.61 9.79 -10.40
C LEU A 121 14.20 9.28 -10.69
N LEU A 122 13.75 9.27 -11.95
CA LEU A 122 12.46 8.70 -12.37
C LEU A 122 12.68 7.29 -12.90
N TYR A 123 12.04 6.31 -12.31
CA TYR A 123 12.22 4.91 -12.67
C TYR A 123 10.93 4.10 -12.58
N LYS A 124 10.84 3.05 -13.39
CA LYS A 124 9.80 2.03 -13.32
C LYS A 124 10.22 0.96 -12.33
N GLY A 125 9.43 0.70 -11.32
CA GLY A 125 9.74 -0.26 -10.28
C GLY A 125 8.56 -1.18 -9.98
N PHE A 126 8.88 -2.33 -9.42
CA PHE A 126 7.90 -3.28 -8.91
C PHE A 126 7.97 -3.27 -7.39
N LYS A 127 6.92 -2.76 -6.75
CA LYS A 127 6.86 -2.63 -5.29
C LYS A 127 5.53 -3.12 -4.74
N ILE A 128 5.58 -3.56 -3.49
CA ILE A 128 4.37 -3.76 -2.71
C ILE A 128 3.85 -2.39 -2.30
N VAL A 129 2.64 -2.09 -2.67
CA VAL A 129 2.01 -0.80 -2.39
C VAL A 129 0.61 -1.00 -1.80
N PRO A 130 0.15 -0.11 -0.92
CA PRO A 130 -1.25 -0.07 -0.53
C PRO A 130 -2.10 0.17 -1.78
N TYR A 131 -3.05 -0.70 -2.03
CA TYR A 131 -3.81 -0.73 -3.27
C TYR A 131 -5.30 -0.83 -3.01
N CYS A 132 -6.08 -0.01 -3.70
CA CYS A 132 -7.53 -0.12 -3.66
C CYS A 132 -8.02 -0.96 -4.85
N PRO A 133 -8.55 -2.18 -4.61
CA PRO A 133 -8.99 -3.05 -5.69
C PRO A 133 -10.19 -2.49 -6.48
N ARG A 134 -11.12 -1.75 -5.80
CA ARG A 134 -12.23 -1.10 -6.50
C ARG A 134 -11.79 0.05 -7.39
N CYS A 135 -10.94 0.92 -6.88
CA CYS A 135 -10.43 2.06 -7.66
C CYS A 135 -9.36 1.64 -8.69
N GLY A 136 -8.80 0.42 -8.57
CA GLY A 136 -7.76 -0.09 -9.45
C GLY A 136 -6.43 0.69 -9.36
N THR A 137 -6.15 1.33 -8.22
CA THR A 137 -5.01 2.26 -8.10
C THR A 137 -4.24 2.09 -6.78
N PRO A 138 -2.91 2.25 -6.80
CA PRO A 138 -2.12 2.35 -5.58
C PRO A 138 -2.41 3.68 -4.84
N LEU A 139 -2.19 3.69 -3.54
CA LEU A 139 -2.32 4.85 -2.68
C LEU A 139 -0.96 5.23 -2.08
N SER A 140 -0.74 6.53 -1.93
CA SER A 140 0.41 7.04 -1.18
C SER A 140 0.20 6.88 0.33
N ALA A 141 1.28 6.92 1.12
CA ALA A 141 1.19 6.85 2.58
C ALA A 141 0.25 7.90 3.19
N GLN A 142 0.24 9.11 2.63
CA GLN A 142 -0.67 10.18 3.07
C GLN A 142 -2.14 9.85 2.78
N GLU A 143 -2.45 9.22 1.64
CA GLU A 143 -3.81 8.80 1.32
C GLU A 143 -4.28 7.65 2.21
N VAL A 144 -3.41 6.72 2.52
CA VAL A 144 -3.67 5.59 3.43
C VAL A 144 -3.99 6.10 4.84
N SER A 145 -3.23 7.06 5.35
CA SER A 145 -3.40 7.61 6.71
C SER A 145 -4.77 8.23 6.97
N GLN A 146 -5.52 8.59 5.93
CA GLN A 146 -6.86 9.18 6.03
C GLN A 146 -7.98 8.13 6.13
N GLY A 147 -7.68 6.85 5.88
CA GLY A 147 -8.67 5.80 5.75
C GLY A 147 -8.62 4.70 6.81
N TYR A 148 -7.89 4.87 7.90
CA TYR A 148 -7.86 3.85 8.95
C TYR A 148 -9.19 3.74 9.69
N LYS A 149 -9.62 2.50 9.92
CA LYS A 149 -10.81 2.15 10.69
C LYS A 149 -10.51 0.99 11.62
N THR A 150 -11.00 1.06 12.84
CA THR A 150 -10.98 -0.08 13.75
C THR A 150 -11.96 -1.15 13.26
N VAL A 151 -11.44 -2.33 12.95
CA VAL A 151 -12.21 -3.48 12.46
C VAL A 151 -12.05 -4.66 13.40
N LYS A 152 -13.10 -5.50 13.46
CA LYS A 152 -13.09 -6.79 14.18
C LYS A 152 -13.13 -7.91 13.18
N GLU A 153 -11.99 -8.54 12.97
CA GLU A 153 -11.83 -9.66 12.03
C GLU A 153 -11.36 -10.92 12.77
N ARG A 154 -11.32 -12.05 12.08
CA ARG A 154 -10.67 -13.24 12.60
C ARG A 154 -9.24 -13.29 12.10
N SER A 155 -8.30 -13.37 13.02
CA SER A 155 -6.94 -13.78 12.71
C SER A 155 -6.86 -15.32 12.68
N ALA A 156 -5.73 -15.86 12.24
CA ALA A 156 -5.51 -17.30 12.20
C ALA A 156 -4.17 -17.68 12.82
N ILE A 157 -4.17 -18.72 13.63
CA ILE A 157 -2.98 -19.46 14.02
C ILE A 157 -3.04 -20.79 13.28
N VAL A 158 -2.05 -21.05 12.44
CA VAL A 158 -2.06 -22.15 11.47
C VAL A 158 -0.91 -23.10 11.72
N ARG A 159 -1.18 -24.41 11.57
CA ARG A 159 -0.22 -25.51 11.68
C ARG A 159 0.47 -25.73 10.34
N PHE A 160 1.76 -25.51 10.26
CA PHE A 160 2.59 -25.81 9.11
C PHE A 160 3.39 -27.08 9.41
N LYS A 161 3.11 -28.17 8.71
CA LYS A 161 3.75 -29.47 8.95
C LYS A 161 5.24 -29.41 8.66
N VAL A 162 6.05 -29.72 9.65
CA VAL A 162 7.50 -29.82 9.47
C VAL A 162 7.80 -31.04 8.58
N LYS A 163 8.69 -30.85 7.61
CA LYS A 163 9.08 -31.92 6.70
C LYS A 163 9.89 -32.98 7.45
N ASP A 164 9.60 -34.25 7.17
CA ASP A 164 10.28 -35.42 7.75
C ASP A 164 10.24 -35.50 9.30
N GLU A 165 9.31 -34.79 9.93
CA GLU A 165 9.15 -34.75 11.38
C GLU A 165 7.67 -34.68 11.77
N ASP A 166 7.29 -35.37 12.86
CA ASP A 166 5.92 -35.29 13.40
C ASP A 166 5.75 -34.09 14.33
N ALA A 167 5.92 -32.90 13.75
CA ALA A 167 5.80 -31.61 14.42
C ALA A 167 5.26 -30.55 13.46
N TYR A 168 4.84 -29.41 14.02
CA TYR A 168 4.28 -28.29 13.26
C TYR A 168 4.87 -26.97 13.73
N PHE A 169 5.16 -26.06 12.81
CA PHE A 169 5.30 -24.65 13.14
C PHE A 169 3.92 -24.04 13.34
N LEU A 170 3.74 -23.25 14.41
CA LEU A 170 2.56 -22.41 14.60
C LEU A 170 2.88 -21.00 14.12
N ALA A 171 2.25 -20.57 13.03
CA ALA A 171 2.38 -19.20 12.54
C ALA A 171 1.03 -18.46 12.61
N TRP A 172 1.11 -17.15 12.87
CA TRP A 172 -0.04 -16.27 13.02
C TRP A 172 -0.16 -15.31 11.86
N THR A 173 -1.40 -15.00 11.47
CA THR A 173 -1.71 -13.96 10.47
C THR A 173 -3.03 -13.26 10.78
N THR A 174 -3.11 -11.96 10.45
CA THR A 174 -4.35 -11.17 10.45
C THR A 174 -5.06 -11.18 9.10
N THR A 175 -4.44 -11.76 8.07
CA THR A 175 -4.94 -11.78 6.68
C THR A 175 -4.95 -13.21 6.14
N PRO A 176 -5.93 -14.05 6.52
CA PRO A 176 -6.00 -15.46 6.08
C PRO A 176 -5.98 -15.63 4.56
N TRP A 177 -6.49 -14.66 3.80
CA TRP A 177 -6.51 -14.69 2.33
C TRP A 177 -5.11 -14.71 1.68
N THR A 178 -4.05 -14.37 2.43
CA THR A 178 -2.66 -14.44 1.92
C THR A 178 -2.04 -15.83 2.08
N LEU A 179 -2.63 -16.70 2.90
CA LEU A 179 -2.11 -18.06 3.17
C LEU A 179 -1.97 -18.94 1.93
N PRO A 180 -2.88 -18.89 0.92
CA PRO A 180 -2.68 -19.64 -0.33
C PRO A 180 -1.41 -19.26 -1.09
N SER A 181 -0.85 -18.06 -0.83
CA SER A 181 0.40 -17.58 -1.41
C SER A 181 1.62 -17.73 -0.49
N ASN A 182 1.48 -18.46 0.62
CA ASN A 182 2.59 -18.74 1.53
C ASN A 182 3.73 -19.49 0.84
N VAL A 183 4.97 -19.04 1.05
CA VAL A 183 6.18 -19.69 0.50
C VAL A 183 7.34 -19.73 1.49
N GLY A 184 7.17 -19.19 2.70
CA GLY A 184 8.18 -19.17 3.77
C GLY A 184 7.55 -18.93 5.13
N LEU A 185 8.31 -19.18 6.19
CA LEU A 185 8.04 -18.80 7.57
C LEU A 185 9.22 -17.98 8.08
N CYS A 186 8.98 -16.91 8.84
CA CYS A 186 10.04 -16.05 9.35
C CYS A 186 10.06 -16.06 10.87
N VAL A 187 11.27 -16.17 11.44
CA VAL A 187 11.56 -16.10 12.87
C VAL A 187 12.53 -14.95 13.16
N ASN A 188 12.56 -14.47 14.39
CA ASN A 188 13.56 -13.49 14.82
C ASN A 188 14.87 -14.23 15.19
N PRO A 189 16.03 -13.90 14.59
CA PRO A 189 17.29 -14.59 14.82
C PRO A 189 17.76 -14.51 16.29
N ASP A 190 17.43 -13.43 16.99
CA ASP A 190 17.91 -13.14 18.35
C ASP A 190 17.02 -13.71 19.47
N GLU A 191 15.82 -14.17 19.09
CA GLU A 191 14.84 -14.70 20.05
C GLU A 191 14.97 -16.21 20.26
N THR A 192 14.34 -16.70 21.33
CA THR A 192 14.33 -18.11 21.72
C THR A 192 13.04 -18.78 21.27
N TYR A 193 13.17 -19.95 20.66
CA TYR A 193 12.06 -20.78 20.20
C TYR A 193 12.12 -22.15 20.87
N CYS A 194 10.96 -22.74 21.11
CA CYS A 194 10.85 -24.06 21.76
C CYS A 194 10.14 -25.05 20.83
N LYS A 195 10.58 -26.29 20.89
CA LYS A 195 9.83 -27.45 20.46
C LYS A 195 9.10 -27.99 21.68
N VAL A 196 7.77 -28.03 21.63
CA VAL A 196 6.93 -28.39 22.78
C VAL A 196 5.94 -29.51 22.44
N LYS A 197 5.71 -30.42 23.33
CA LYS A 197 4.60 -31.36 23.28
C LYS A 197 3.41 -30.72 23.99
N ALA A 198 2.33 -30.49 23.28
CA ALA A 198 1.14 -29.83 23.81
C ALA A 198 0.08 -30.84 24.27
N ALA A 199 -0.81 -30.41 25.16
CA ALA A 199 -1.88 -31.26 25.74
C ALA A 199 -2.93 -31.69 24.68
N ASP A 200 -2.99 -31.05 23.52
CA ASP A 200 -3.82 -31.49 22.39
C ASP A 200 -3.24 -32.67 21.61
N GLY A 201 -2.06 -33.15 22.03
CA GLY A 201 -1.39 -34.32 21.45
C GLY A 201 -0.41 -34.01 20.32
N TYR A 202 -0.32 -32.75 19.86
CA TYR A 202 0.61 -32.35 18.83
C TYR A 202 1.95 -31.84 19.38
N THR A 203 2.95 -31.81 18.54
CA THR A 203 4.26 -31.17 18.80
C THR A 203 4.39 -29.90 18.00
N TYR A 204 4.75 -28.81 18.67
CA TYR A 204 4.80 -27.49 18.04
C TYR A 204 6.17 -26.82 18.17
N TYR A 205 6.52 -26.02 17.18
CA TYR A 205 7.58 -25.02 17.24
C TYR A 205 6.96 -23.63 17.32
N MET A 206 7.34 -22.83 18.32
CA MET A 206 6.94 -21.43 18.46
C MET A 206 7.88 -20.70 19.42
N ALA A 207 7.75 -19.37 19.50
CA ALA A 207 8.57 -18.56 20.41
C ALA A 207 8.30 -18.89 21.88
N GLU A 208 9.37 -19.00 22.69
CA GLU A 208 9.31 -19.30 24.13
C GLU A 208 8.45 -18.26 24.87
N ALA A 209 8.65 -16.97 24.58
CA ALA A 209 7.94 -15.87 25.23
C ALA A 209 6.41 -15.89 25.05
N LEU A 210 5.90 -16.66 24.07
CA LEU A 210 4.47 -16.71 23.73
C LEU A 210 3.81 -18.05 24.06
N LEU A 211 4.54 -19.02 24.64
CA LEU A 211 4.04 -20.36 24.95
C LEU A 211 2.79 -20.33 25.85
N ASP A 212 2.83 -19.61 26.97
CA ASP A 212 1.70 -19.53 27.89
C ASP A 212 0.50 -18.80 27.28
N LYS A 213 0.75 -17.73 26.51
CA LYS A 213 -0.31 -16.96 25.84
C LYS A 213 -1.08 -17.81 24.82
N VAL A 214 -0.39 -18.68 24.09
CA VAL A 214 -0.98 -19.46 22.98
C VAL A 214 -1.43 -20.84 23.46
N LEU A 215 -0.61 -21.58 24.20
CA LEU A 215 -0.85 -22.96 24.58
C LEU A 215 -1.45 -23.12 25.99
N GLY A 216 -1.30 -22.11 26.88
CA GLY A 216 -1.77 -22.20 28.27
C GLY A 216 -3.25 -22.58 28.42
N LYS A 217 -4.08 -22.20 27.45
CA LYS A 217 -5.51 -22.56 27.39
C LYS A 217 -5.80 -24.05 27.09
N LEU A 218 -4.81 -24.83 26.70
CA LEU A 218 -4.97 -26.26 26.41
C LEU A 218 -5.01 -27.12 27.70
N ALA A 219 -4.63 -26.57 28.84
CA ALA A 219 -4.84 -27.23 30.14
C ALA A 219 -6.34 -27.37 30.42
N LYS A 220 -6.81 -28.59 30.71
CA LYS A 220 -8.22 -28.88 30.91
C LYS A 220 -8.63 -28.77 32.40
N GLU A 221 -7.69 -28.97 33.30
CA GLU A 221 -7.90 -28.93 34.76
C GLU A 221 -6.87 -28.03 35.44
N GLU A 222 -7.22 -27.49 36.61
CA GLU A 222 -6.32 -26.66 37.39
C GLU A 222 -5.14 -27.54 37.91
N GLY A 223 -3.91 -27.13 37.49
CA GLY A 223 -2.68 -27.88 37.78
C GLY A 223 -2.19 -28.83 36.68
N GLU A 224 -2.95 -29.01 35.60
CA GLU A 224 -2.49 -29.73 34.41
C GLU A 224 -1.50 -28.89 33.59
N LYS A 225 -0.44 -29.53 33.11
CA LYS A 225 0.50 -28.85 32.19
C LYS A 225 -0.09 -28.76 30.78
N ALA A 226 -0.26 -27.55 30.30
CA ALA A 226 -0.73 -27.28 28.93
C ALA A 226 0.26 -27.75 27.85
N TYR A 227 1.54 -27.81 28.20
CA TYR A 227 2.62 -28.24 27.30
C TYR A 227 3.85 -28.67 28.09
N GLU A 228 4.74 -29.41 27.44
CA GLU A 228 6.08 -29.79 27.91
C GLU A 228 7.11 -29.32 26.91
N VAL A 229 8.12 -28.57 27.37
CA VAL A 229 9.24 -28.12 26.51
C VAL A 229 10.18 -29.32 26.32
N LEU A 230 10.37 -29.71 25.06
CA LEU A 230 11.25 -30.82 24.67
C LEU A 230 12.64 -30.31 24.35
N GLU A 231 12.72 -29.23 23.56
CA GLU A 231 13.98 -28.67 23.07
C GLU A 231 13.85 -27.16 22.94
N THR A 232 14.98 -26.46 23.04
CA THR A 232 15.07 -24.97 22.90
C THR A 232 16.09 -24.62 21.85
N TYR A 233 15.78 -23.60 21.05
CA TYR A 233 16.56 -23.14 19.90
C TYR A 233 16.72 -21.63 19.90
N LYS A 234 17.81 -21.12 19.33
CA LYS A 234 17.83 -19.75 18.82
C LYS A 234 17.11 -19.69 17.48
N GLY A 235 16.55 -18.52 17.11
CA GLY A 235 15.93 -18.37 15.81
C GLY A 235 16.83 -18.78 14.66
N THR A 236 18.13 -18.48 14.76
CA THR A 236 19.17 -18.90 13.80
C THR A 236 19.30 -20.42 13.62
N ASP A 237 18.99 -21.20 14.65
CA ASP A 237 19.09 -22.67 14.60
C ASP A 237 17.93 -23.28 13.80
N LEU A 238 16.85 -22.54 13.62
CA LEU A 238 15.69 -22.94 12.82
C LEU A 238 15.81 -22.53 11.34
N GLU A 239 16.78 -21.70 10.99
CA GLU A 239 16.97 -21.21 9.63
C GLU A 239 17.14 -22.38 8.63
N TYR A 240 16.44 -22.31 7.50
CA TYR A 240 16.36 -23.34 6.46
C TYR A 240 15.66 -24.65 6.86
N LYS A 241 15.07 -24.77 8.07
CA LYS A 241 14.25 -25.94 8.41
C LYS A 241 13.02 -25.96 7.52
N GLU A 242 12.81 -27.08 6.80
CA GLU A 242 11.78 -27.21 5.77
C GLU A 242 10.42 -27.61 6.38
N TYR A 243 9.34 -27.16 5.71
CA TYR A 243 7.98 -27.57 6.00
C TYR A 243 7.21 -27.90 4.72
N GLU A 244 6.10 -28.60 4.83
CA GLU A 244 5.25 -28.95 3.70
C GLU A 244 4.39 -27.75 3.27
N PRO A 245 4.17 -27.53 1.95
CA PRO A 245 3.29 -26.45 1.49
C PRO A 245 1.90 -26.54 2.13
N LEU A 246 1.42 -25.43 2.67
CA LEU A 246 0.09 -25.36 3.29
C LEU A 246 -1.03 -25.60 2.26
N PHE A 247 -0.86 -25.02 1.06
CA PHE A 247 -1.74 -25.17 -0.09
C PHE A 247 -0.98 -25.73 -1.29
N LYS A 248 -1.61 -26.67 -1.98
CA LYS A 248 -1.03 -27.34 -3.16
C LYS A 248 -0.66 -26.35 -4.28
N CYS A 249 -1.51 -25.36 -4.53
CA CYS A 249 -1.30 -24.34 -5.57
C CYS A 249 0.02 -23.57 -5.37
N ALA A 250 0.40 -23.25 -4.10
CA ALA A 250 1.67 -22.60 -3.81
C ALA A 250 2.88 -23.49 -4.16
N GLY A 251 2.80 -24.78 -3.85
CA GLY A 251 3.84 -25.77 -4.21
C GLY A 251 4.01 -25.89 -5.73
N GLU A 252 2.91 -25.94 -6.47
CA GLU A 252 2.91 -25.99 -7.94
C GLU A 252 3.50 -24.71 -8.56
N ALA A 253 3.16 -23.53 -8.01
CA ALA A 253 3.71 -22.25 -8.47
C ALA A 253 5.22 -22.14 -8.22
N ALA A 254 5.69 -22.58 -7.05
CA ALA A 254 7.12 -22.63 -6.72
C ALA A 254 7.89 -23.56 -7.66
N ALA A 255 7.35 -24.75 -7.94
CA ALA A 255 7.93 -25.71 -8.86
C ALA A 255 8.05 -25.15 -10.30
N LYS A 256 7.01 -24.46 -10.79
CA LYS A 256 7.04 -23.78 -12.10
C LYS A 256 8.14 -22.71 -12.18
N GLN A 257 8.39 -21.98 -11.10
CA GLN A 257 9.45 -20.98 -11.03
C GLN A 257 10.85 -21.57 -10.81
N LYS A 258 10.96 -22.88 -10.55
CA LYS A 258 12.22 -23.57 -10.21
C LYS A 258 12.97 -22.92 -9.03
N LYS A 259 12.22 -22.39 -8.07
CA LYS A 259 12.75 -21.76 -6.87
C LYS A 259 12.40 -22.59 -5.63
N LYS A 260 13.35 -22.65 -4.68
CA LYS A 260 13.15 -23.28 -3.40
C LYS A 260 12.29 -22.35 -2.52
N GLY A 261 11.26 -22.89 -1.90
CA GLY A 261 10.42 -22.26 -0.89
C GLY A 261 10.14 -23.21 0.27
N PHE A 262 9.21 -22.85 1.15
CA PHE A 262 8.70 -23.68 2.24
C PHE A 262 9.76 -24.07 3.26
N PHE A 263 10.53 -23.07 3.70
CA PHE A 263 11.50 -23.20 4.79
C PHE A 263 11.48 -21.96 5.69
N VAL A 264 12.11 -22.08 6.86
CA VAL A 264 12.20 -21.00 7.85
C VAL A 264 13.29 -20.02 7.46
N LEU A 265 13.00 -18.74 7.60
CA LEU A 265 13.83 -17.57 7.31
C LEU A 265 14.12 -16.81 8.61
N CYS A 266 15.17 -16.01 8.64
CA CYS A 266 15.52 -15.15 9.77
C CYS A 266 15.50 -13.67 9.40
N ASP A 267 14.73 -12.88 10.17
CA ASP A 267 14.76 -11.43 10.07
C ASP A 267 14.28 -10.76 11.37
N GLY A 268 14.91 -9.63 11.73
CA GLY A 268 14.68 -8.92 13.00
C GLY A 268 13.32 -8.19 13.09
N TYR A 269 12.52 -8.12 12.02
CA TYR A 269 11.21 -7.47 12.07
C TYR A 269 10.15 -8.29 12.83
N VAL A 270 10.39 -9.59 13.03
CA VAL A 270 9.46 -10.46 13.79
C VAL A 270 9.50 -10.10 15.27
N THR A 271 8.34 -9.73 15.83
CA THR A 271 8.19 -9.29 17.21
C THR A 271 7.58 -10.38 18.11
N MET A 272 7.79 -10.22 19.43
CA MET A 272 7.22 -11.12 20.45
C MET A 272 5.99 -10.50 21.15
N SER A 273 5.43 -9.42 20.64
CA SER A 273 4.26 -8.75 21.23
C SER A 273 2.97 -9.53 21.04
N ASP A 274 2.80 -10.12 19.87
CA ASP A 274 1.57 -10.83 19.46
C ASP A 274 1.84 -12.06 18.61
N GLY A 275 0.80 -12.89 18.43
CA GLY A 275 0.85 -14.09 17.62
C GLY A 275 1.62 -15.23 18.27
N THR A 276 2.52 -15.85 17.53
CA THR A 276 3.28 -17.05 17.92
C THR A 276 4.80 -16.85 17.85
N GLY A 277 5.26 -15.65 17.45
CA GLY A 277 6.67 -15.36 17.17
C GLY A 277 7.15 -15.95 15.84
N ILE A 278 6.27 -16.54 15.05
CA ILE A 278 6.53 -17.03 13.69
C ILE A 278 5.53 -16.37 12.76
N VAL A 279 6.03 -15.71 11.73
CA VAL A 279 5.23 -15.02 10.71
C VAL A 279 5.27 -15.80 9.41
N HIS A 280 4.10 -15.97 8.76
CA HIS A 280 4.08 -16.54 7.43
C HIS A 280 4.51 -15.50 6.37
N ILE A 281 5.18 -15.94 5.32
CA ILE A 281 5.73 -15.09 4.27
C ILE A 281 5.00 -15.31 2.95
N ALA A 282 4.41 -14.21 2.44
CA ALA A 282 3.79 -14.12 1.12
C ALA A 282 4.33 -12.89 0.37
N PRO A 283 5.44 -13.00 -0.39
CA PRO A 283 6.20 -11.89 -0.96
C PRO A 283 5.41 -10.91 -1.84
N ALA A 284 4.24 -11.32 -2.32
CA ALA A 284 3.36 -10.48 -3.15
C ALA A 284 2.46 -9.52 -2.33
N PHE A 285 2.36 -9.68 -1.00
CA PHE A 285 1.34 -9.02 -0.17
C PHE A 285 1.90 -8.33 1.09
N GLY A 286 3.21 -8.32 1.30
CA GLY A 286 3.87 -7.62 2.39
C GLY A 286 5.20 -7.02 1.96
N GLU A 287 5.51 -5.79 2.41
CA GLU A 287 6.78 -5.13 2.07
C GLU A 287 7.96 -5.87 2.72
N ASP A 288 7.85 -6.21 4.00
CA ASP A 288 8.86 -7.03 4.70
C ASP A 288 8.94 -8.43 4.11
N ASP A 289 7.80 -9.06 3.79
CA ASP A 289 7.73 -10.37 3.15
C ASP A 289 8.48 -10.36 1.80
N ASN A 290 8.29 -9.30 1.01
CA ASN A 290 8.96 -9.14 -0.27
C ASN A 290 10.47 -8.95 -0.09
N ARG A 291 10.90 -8.08 0.83
CA ARG A 291 12.29 -7.81 1.15
C ARG A 291 13.01 -9.07 1.61
N VAL A 292 12.42 -9.79 2.55
CA VAL A 292 12.97 -11.05 3.07
C VAL A 292 12.91 -12.13 1.98
N GLY A 293 11.82 -12.21 1.24
CA GLY A 293 11.66 -13.13 0.11
C GLY A 293 12.74 -12.96 -0.97
N GLN A 294 13.10 -11.71 -1.30
CA GLN A 294 14.19 -11.41 -2.23
C GLN A 294 15.57 -11.82 -1.66
N LYS A 295 15.81 -11.51 -0.36
CA LYS A 295 17.06 -11.90 0.35
C LYS A 295 17.31 -13.40 0.27
N TYR A 296 16.28 -14.23 0.41
CA TYR A 296 16.37 -15.69 0.40
C TYR A 296 16.05 -16.34 -0.96
N GLY A 297 15.75 -15.55 -1.98
CA GLY A 297 15.45 -16.05 -3.32
C GLY A 297 14.15 -16.83 -3.44
N LEU A 298 13.16 -16.57 -2.58
CA LEU A 298 11.87 -17.27 -2.55
C LEU A 298 11.10 -17.17 -3.87
N PRO A 299 10.18 -18.13 -4.16
CA PRO A 299 9.22 -17.98 -5.23
C PRO A 299 8.32 -16.76 -4.98
N PHE A 300 7.92 -16.09 -6.06
CA PHE A 300 6.96 -14.99 -6.01
C PHE A 300 5.60 -15.50 -6.45
N VAL A 301 4.68 -15.65 -5.50
CA VAL A 301 3.35 -16.22 -5.71
C VAL A 301 2.29 -15.16 -5.43
N GLN A 302 1.45 -14.87 -6.44
CA GLN A 302 0.42 -13.82 -6.36
C GLN A 302 -0.91 -14.38 -6.87
N PHE A 303 -1.71 -14.93 -5.96
CA PHE A 303 -3.02 -15.54 -6.25
C PHE A 303 -4.19 -14.58 -6.00
N VAL A 304 -3.98 -13.30 -6.20
CA VAL A 304 -5.01 -12.27 -6.17
C VAL A 304 -4.87 -11.39 -7.40
N ASP A 305 -5.97 -11.11 -8.07
CA ASP A 305 -6.01 -10.26 -9.24
C ASP A 305 -6.07 -8.76 -8.90
N GLY A 306 -6.07 -7.90 -9.92
CA GLY A 306 -6.13 -6.44 -9.75
C GLY A 306 -7.46 -5.91 -9.21
N GLN A 307 -8.50 -6.74 -9.14
CA GLN A 307 -9.82 -6.44 -8.57
C GLN A 307 -9.94 -6.94 -7.12
N GLY A 308 -8.87 -7.56 -6.59
CA GLY A 308 -8.82 -8.12 -5.25
C GLY A 308 -9.52 -9.47 -5.12
N ASN A 309 -9.77 -10.19 -6.22
CA ASN A 309 -10.35 -11.50 -6.20
C ASN A 309 -9.26 -12.59 -6.26
N MET A 310 -9.52 -13.70 -5.62
CA MET A 310 -8.67 -14.87 -5.70
C MET A 310 -8.64 -15.41 -7.13
N THR A 311 -7.45 -15.80 -7.62
CA THR A 311 -7.26 -16.28 -9.00
C THR A 311 -7.66 -17.75 -9.18
N ALA A 312 -7.73 -18.19 -10.44
CA ALA A 312 -8.21 -19.53 -10.81
C ALA A 312 -7.33 -20.69 -10.33
N GLU A 313 -6.10 -20.40 -9.88
CA GLU A 313 -5.18 -21.38 -9.31
C GLU A 313 -5.59 -21.82 -7.89
N THR A 314 -6.49 -21.07 -7.24
CA THR A 314 -6.97 -21.38 -5.90
C THR A 314 -8.39 -21.95 -5.91
N ASP A 315 -8.75 -22.67 -4.87
CA ASP A 315 -10.12 -23.18 -4.69
C ASP A 315 -11.16 -22.07 -4.41
N TYR A 316 -10.71 -20.81 -4.36
CA TYR A 316 -11.51 -19.63 -4.04
C TYR A 316 -11.65 -18.69 -5.26
N ALA A 317 -11.46 -19.18 -6.46
CA ALA A 317 -11.47 -18.41 -7.71
C ALA A 317 -12.64 -17.43 -7.83
N GLY A 318 -12.37 -16.16 -8.14
CA GLY A 318 -13.35 -15.09 -8.32
C GLY A 318 -13.94 -14.55 -7.01
N VAL A 319 -13.54 -15.05 -5.85
CA VAL A 319 -14.01 -14.56 -4.55
C VAL A 319 -13.13 -13.40 -4.08
N PHE A 320 -13.76 -12.29 -3.69
CA PHE A 320 -13.03 -11.15 -3.08
C PHE A 320 -12.31 -11.56 -1.79
N VAL A 321 -11.06 -11.14 -1.61
CA VAL A 321 -10.15 -11.58 -0.54
C VAL A 321 -10.79 -11.58 0.86
N LYS A 322 -11.50 -10.52 1.25
CA LYS A 322 -12.18 -10.46 2.56
C LYS A 322 -13.36 -11.43 2.70
N LYS A 323 -13.96 -11.87 1.59
CA LYS A 323 -14.99 -12.92 1.59
C LYS A 323 -14.35 -14.31 1.54
N ALA A 324 -13.13 -14.44 1.06
CA ALA A 324 -12.39 -15.69 1.06
C ALA A 324 -11.88 -16.06 2.47
N ASP A 325 -11.58 -15.08 3.35
CA ASP A 325 -11.10 -15.33 4.72
C ASP A 325 -11.89 -16.42 5.47
N PRO A 326 -13.22 -16.32 5.65
CA PRO A 326 -13.97 -17.33 6.37
C PRO A 326 -14.02 -18.70 5.65
N MET A 327 -13.88 -18.71 4.32
CA MET A 327 -13.83 -19.96 3.55
C MET A 327 -12.51 -20.68 3.79
N ILE A 328 -11.40 -19.95 3.71
CA ILE A 328 -10.04 -20.46 3.97
C ILE A 328 -9.96 -21.01 5.39
N LEU A 329 -10.42 -20.26 6.39
CA LEU A 329 -10.41 -20.70 7.78
C LEU A 329 -11.21 -22.01 7.98
N LYS A 330 -12.38 -22.11 7.34
CA LYS A 330 -13.22 -23.31 7.41
C LYS A 330 -12.55 -24.54 6.79
N ASP A 331 -11.84 -24.36 5.68
CA ASP A 331 -11.19 -25.47 4.99
C ASP A 331 -9.91 -25.90 5.75
N LEU A 332 -9.14 -24.95 6.27
CA LEU A 332 -8.01 -25.26 7.18
C LEU A 332 -8.45 -25.99 8.46
N ASP A 333 -9.62 -25.65 9.01
CA ASP A 333 -10.19 -26.35 10.18
C ASP A 333 -10.56 -27.79 9.83
N LYS A 334 -11.25 -28.03 8.72
CA LYS A 334 -11.59 -29.38 8.24
C LYS A 334 -10.36 -30.24 7.99
N GLU A 335 -9.26 -29.66 7.53
CA GLU A 335 -8.02 -30.35 7.26
C GLU A 335 -7.14 -30.53 8.53
N GLY A 336 -7.59 -30.05 9.69
CA GLY A 336 -6.83 -30.08 10.94
C GLY A 336 -5.61 -29.15 10.95
N LYS A 337 -5.51 -28.24 9.98
CA LYS A 337 -4.41 -27.28 9.85
C LYS A 337 -4.63 -25.98 10.63
N LEU A 338 -5.86 -25.67 11.00
CA LEU A 338 -6.18 -24.51 11.83
C LEU A 338 -5.96 -24.87 13.31
N PHE A 339 -5.10 -24.13 14.00
CA PHE A 339 -4.97 -24.24 15.46
C PHE A 339 -6.07 -23.43 16.15
N GLU A 340 -6.24 -22.15 15.75
CA GLU A 340 -7.25 -21.25 16.28
C GLU A 340 -7.53 -20.08 15.34
N ALA A 341 -8.75 -19.54 15.42
CA ALA A 341 -9.15 -18.31 14.69
C ALA A 341 -9.72 -17.26 15.67
N PRO A 342 -8.89 -16.62 16.51
CA PRO A 342 -9.35 -15.66 17.50
C PRO A 342 -9.89 -14.40 16.81
N LYS A 343 -10.87 -13.74 17.46
CA LYS A 343 -11.29 -12.40 17.07
C LYS A 343 -10.18 -11.41 17.40
N PHE A 344 -9.83 -10.59 16.45
CA PHE A 344 -8.79 -9.59 16.57
C PHE A 344 -9.37 -8.22 16.20
N GLU A 345 -9.19 -7.26 17.08
CA GLU A 345 -9.58 -5.87 16.85
C GLU A 345 -8.32 -5.07 16.55
N HIS A 346 -8.30 -4.43 15.39
CA HIS A 346 -7.15 -3.66 14.95
C HIS A 346 -7.57 -2.56 13.98
N ASP A 347 -6.68 -1.58 13.79
CA ASP A 347 -6.86 -0.56 12.78
C ASP A 347 -6.45 -1.10 11.40
N TYR A 348 -7.38 -1.05 10.45
CA TYR A 348 -7.19 -1.52 9.08
C TYR A 348 -7.39 -0.38 8.08
N PRO A 349 -6.49 -0.22 7.10
CA PRO A 349 -6.60 0.86 6.13
C PRO A 349 -7.71 0.60 5.10
N HIS A 350 -8.52 1.61 4.87
CA HIS A 350 -9.54 1.66 3.83
C HIS A 350 -9.22 2.77 2.82
N CYS A 351 -9.74 2.65 1.63
CA CYS A 351 -9.62 3.69 0.63
C CYS A 351 -10.40 4.94 1.10
N TRP A 352 -9.71 6.05 1.31
CA TRP A 352 -10.31 7.30 1.79
C TRP A 352 -11.39 7.86 0.85
N ARG A 353 -11.46 7.38 -0.40
CA ARG A 353 -12.39 7.82 -1.44
C ARG A 353 -13.65 6.95 -1.56
N CYS A 354 -13.47 5.63 -1.59
CA CYS A 354 -14.55 4.66 -1.87
C CYS A 354 -14.81 3.69 -0.72
N ASP A 355 -14.07 3.83 0.38
CA ASP A 355 -14.25 3.05 1.60
C ASP A 355 -13.97 1.54 1.49
N THR A 356 -13.40 1.10 0.37
CA THR A 356 -13.01 -0.30 0.17
C THR A 356 -11.78 -0.63 1.02
N PRO A 357 -11.74 -1.80 1.70
CA PRO A 357 -10.54 -2.26 2.37
C PRO A 357 -9.36 -2.32 1.41
N LEU A 358 -8.21 -1.78 1.81
CA LEU A 358 -7.00 -1.82 1.00
C LEU A 358 -6.35 -3.21 1.11
N ILE A 359 -5.62 -3.57 0.07
CA ILE A 359 -4.71 -4.71 0.09
C ILE A 359 -3.29 -4.22 -0.15
N TYR A 360 -2.30 -4.87 0.45
CA TYR A 360 -0.92 -4.68 0.02
C TYR A 360 -0.72 -5.56 -1.21
N TYR A 361 -0.26 -4.95 -2.31
CA TYR A 361 -0.30 -5.61 -3.60
C TYR A 361 0.92 -5.24 -4.44
N ALA A 362 1.55 -6.24 -5.01
CA ALA A 362 2.71 -6.07 -5.86
C ALA A 362 2.31 -5.52 -7.23
N ARG A 363 2.79 -4.32 -7.57
CA ARG A 363 2.53 -3.70 -8.87
C ARG A 363 3.74 -2.99 -9.45
N GLU A 364 3.81 -3.00 -10.76
CA GLU A 364 4.64 -2.04 -11.47
C GLU A 364 4.04 -0.64 -11.36
N SER A 365 4.87 0.34 -11.06
CA SER A 365 4.50 1.74 -11.01
C SER A 365 5.73 2.60 -11.35
N TRP A 366 5.50 3.88 -11.65
CA TRP A 366 6.56 4.85 -11.82
C TRP A 366 6.85 5.56 -10.51
N PHE A 367 8.12 5.66 -10.16
CA PHE A 367 8.58 6.23 -8.90
C PHE A 367 9.61 7.33 -9.13
N ILE A 368 9.51 8.38 -8.31
CA ILE A 368 10.61 9.33 -8.12
C ILE A 368 11.44 8.85 -6.94
N LYS A 369 12.76 8.71 -7.13
CA LYS A 369 13.70 8.21 -6.14
C LYS A 369 13.99 9.27 -5.07
N MET A 370 13.02 9.50 -4.18
CA MET A 370 13.11 10.48 -3.10
C MET A 370 14.20 10.13 -2.09
N THR A 371 14.46 8.83 -1.91
CA THR A 371 15.53 8.33 -1.02
C THR A 371 16.92 8.82 -1.43
N ALA A 372 17.15 9.10 -2.72
CA ALA A 372 18.43 9.63 -3.21
C ALA A 372 18.70 11.10 -2.83
N VAL A 373 17.67 11.85 -2.47
CA VAL A 373 17.74 13.27 -2.09
C VAL A 373 17.36 13.51 -0.64
N LYS A 374 17.20 12.45 0.15
CA LYS A 374 16.77 12.47 1.55
C LYS A 374 17.62 13.42 2.41
N ASP A 375 18.93 13.30 2.35
CA ASP A 375 19.84 14.08 3.18
C ASP A 375 19.77 15.58 2.84
N ASP A 376 19.58 15.91 1.57
CA ASP A 376 19.38 17.29 1.11
C ASP A 376 18.05 17.86 1.60
N LEU A 377 16.99 17.04 1.60
CA LEU A 377 15.68 17.45 2.12
C LEU A 377 15.75 17.72 3.62
N ILE A 378 16.39 16.85 4.40
CA ILE A 378 16.60 17.04 5.86
C ILE A 378 17.43 18.30 6.12
N ARG A 379 18.54 18.47 5.41
CA ARG A 379 19.39 19.66 5.53
C ARG A 379 18.61 20.94 5.26
N ASN A 380 17.83 20.98 4.20
CA ASN A 380 17.01 22.13 3.83
C ASN A 380 15.88 22.38 4.84
N ASN A 381 15.22 21.34 5.35
CA ASN A 381 14.22 21.45 6.41
C ASN A 381 14.76 22.15 7.65
N ASN A 382 16.00 21.87 8.03
CA ASN A 382 16.65 22.47 9.19
C ASN A 382 16.95 23.98 9.03
N THR A 383 16.82 24.53 7.83
CA THR A 383 16.94 25.98 7.56
C THR A 383 15.63 26.74 7.66
N ILE A 384 14.51 26.04 7.76
CA ILE A 384 13.16 26.64 7.79
C ILE A 384 12.84 27.14 9.19
N ASN A 385 12.32 28.35 9.28
CA ASN A 385 11.75 28.88 10.52
C ASN A 385 10.31 28.35 10.71
N TRP A 386 10.20 27.20 11.37
CA TRP A 386 8.93 26.58 11.66
C TRP A 386 8.18 27.25 12.81
N ILE A 387 6.88 27.49 12.67
CA ILE A 387 5.99 28.02 13.71
C ILE A 387 4.77 27.11 13.85
N PRO A 388 4.67 26.29 14.91
CA PRO A 388 5.67 26.04 15.96
C PRO A 388 6.87 25.19 15.48
N GLU A 389 8.01 25.37 16.13
CA GLU A 389 9.26 24.66 15.80
C GLU A 389 9.12 23.13 15.84
N SER A 390 8.26 22.63 16.72
CA SER A 390 7.98 21.19 16.88
C SER A 390 7.49 20.50 15.60
N ILE A 391 6.89 21.22 14.65
CA ILE A 391 6.47 20.64 13.37
C ILE A 391 7.69 20.25 12.53
N GLY A 392 8.69 21.10 12.47
CA GLY A 392 9.88 20.86 11.66
C GLY A 392 10.79 19.75 12.18
N LYS A 393 10.94 19.67 13.51
CA LYS A 393 11.75 18.62 14.17
C LYS A 393 10.98 17.31 14.42
N GLY A 394 9.66 17.40 14.68
CA GLY A 394 8.81 16.24 14.90
C GLY A 394 8.17 15.77 13.59
N ARG A 395 6.85 15.89 13.47
CA ARG A 395 6.05 15.25 12.42
C ARG A 395 6.60 15.38 10.99
N PHE A 396 7.10 16.57 10.61
CA PHE A 396 7.65 16.76 9.26
C PHE A 396 9.09 16.23 9.16
N GLY A 397 9.91 16.44 10.18
CA GLY A 397 11.27 15.88 10.27
C GLY A 397 11.26 14.36 10.27
N ASP A 398 10.43 13.75 11.11
CA ASP A 398 10.25 12.29 11.16
C ASP A 398 9.78 11.72 9.81
N TRP A 399 8.89 12.44 9.10
CA TRP A 399 8.46 12.04 7.77
C TRP A 399 9.61 12.09 6.75
N LEU A 400 10.48 13.10 6.80
CA LEU A 400 11.67 13.18 5.94
C LEU A 400 12.69 12.10 6.26
N GLU A 401 12.89 11.79 7.56
CA GLU A 401 13.81 10.72 7.98
C GLU A 401 13.35 9.33 7.50
N ASN A 402 12.05 9.15 7.33
CA ASN A 402 11.44 7.92 6.84
C ASN A 402 10.91 8.03 5.41
N VAL A 403 11.44 8.99 4.62
CA VAL A 403 10.96 9.22 3.25
C VAL A 403 11.15 7.98 2.39
N GLN A 404 10.07 7.61 1.69
CA GLN A 404 10.04 6.54 0.70
C GLN A 404 10.01 7.13 -0.70
N ASP A 405 10.41 6.32 -1.70
CA ASP A 405 10.30 6.72 -3.10
C ASP A 405 8.83 6.97 -3.47
N TRP A 406 8.58 8.08 -4.14
CA TRP A 406 7.24 8.56 -4.43
C TRP A 406 6.64 7.91 -5.67
N GLY A 407 5.61 7.07 -5.49
CA GLY A 407 4.84 6.50 -6.58
C GLY A 407 3.91 7.55 -7.20
N ILE A 408 4.21 7.96 -8.42
CA ILE A 408 3.49 9.05 -9.12
C ILE A 408 2.42 8.55 -10.08
N SER A 409 2.54 7.34 -10.61
CA SER A 409 1.60 6.84 -11.62
C SER A 409 0.31 6.30 -10.99
N ARG A 410 -0.79 6.53 -11.68
CA ARG A 410 -2.12 5.99 -11.37
C ARG A 410 -2.69 5.37 -12.64
N ASN A 411 -3.23 4.18 -12.52
CA ASN A 411 -3.87 3.51 -13.66
C ASN A 411 -5.34 3.95 -13.79
N ARG A 412 -5.53 5.21 -14.19
CA ARG A 412 -6.83 5.89 -14.34
C ARG A 412 -6.85 6.74 -15.62
N TYR A 413 -8.01 7.29 -15.97
CA TYR A 413 -8.25 7.94 -17.27
C TYR A 413 -8.24 9.46 -17.21
N TRP A 414 -8.54 10.07 -16.04
CA TRP A 414 -8.59 11.51 -15.86
C TRP A 414 -7.41 12.02 -15.03
N GLY A 415 -6.36 12.43 -15.71
CA GLY A 415 -5.13 12.93 -15.10
C GLY A 415 -4.13 13.35 -16.15
N THR A 416 -3.01 13.90 -15.74
CA THR A 416 -1.86 14.15 -16.62
C THR A 416 -1.31 12.82 -17.14
N PRO A 417 -1.22 12.60 -18.47
CA PRO A 417 -0.58 11.42 -19.01
C PRO A 417 0.92 11.43 -18.69
N LEU A 418 1.49 10.27 -18.36
CA LEU A 418 2.94 10.15 -18.22
C LEU A 418 3.65 10.44 -19.55
N ASN A 419 4.74 11.21 -19.47
CA ASN A 419 5.54 11.64 -20.61
C ASN A 419 6.61 10.62 -21.03
N ILE A 420 6.31 9.32 -20.90
CA ILE A 420 7.26 8.24 -21.17
C ILE A 420 6.69 7.31 -22.22
N TRP A 421 7.43 7.17 -23.32
CA TRP A 421 7.16 6.24 -24.41
C TRP A 421 8.15 5.09 -24.37
N GLN A 422 7.66 3.89 -24.56
CA GLN A 422 8.45 2.68 -24.59
C GLN A 422 8.25 1.97 -25.93
N CYS A 423 9.33 1.65 -26.65
CA CYS A 423 9.26 0.82 -27.85
C CYS A 423 9.21 -0.67 -27.49
N GLU A 424 8.83 -1.51 -28.44
CA GLU A 424 8.82 -2.98 -28.27
C GLU A 424 10.19 -3.56 -27.91
N CYS A 425 11.27 -2.90 -28.31
CA CYS A 425 12.64 -3.26 -27.94
C CYS A 425 13.01 -2.97 -26.48
N GLY A 426 12.10 -2.35 -25.72
CA GLY A 426 12.31 -1.97 -24.32
C GLY A 426 12.97 -0.60 -24.12
N HIS A 427 13.39 0.10 -25.18
CA HIS A 427 13.96 1.43 -25.06
C HIS A 427 12.87 2.45 -24.64
N MET A 428 13.22 3.39 -23.74
CA MET A 428 12.29 4.36 -23.19
C MET A 428 12.76 5.79 -23.45
N HIS A 429 11.81 6.66 -23.76
CA HIS A 429 12.01 8.09 -23.96
C HIS A 429 11.09 8.88 -23.05
N SER A 430 11.64 9.86 -22.31
CA SER A 430 10.85 10.87 -21.61
C SER A 430 10.80 12.12 -22.46
N ILE A 431 9.60 12.65 -22.69
CA ILE A 431 9.33 13.83 -23.54
C ILE A 431 9.00 15.01 -22.65
N GLY A 432 9.65 16.16 -22.87
CA GLY A 432 9.48 17.35 -22.03
C GLY A 432 8.57 18.43 -22.63
N SER A 433 8.19 18.31 -23.92
CA SER A 433 7.34 19.30 -24.57
C SER A 433 6.58 18.72 -25.77
N ARG A 434 5.51 19.39 -26.18
CA ARG A 434 4.77 19.05 -27.41
C ARG A 434 5.65 19.21 -28.67
N GLN A 435 6.52 20.20 -28.68
CA GLN A 435 7.46 20.40 -29.77
C GLN A 435 8.42 19.21 -29.92
N GLU A 436 9.01 18.76 -28.79
CA GLU A 436 9.88 17.59 -28.81
C GLU A 436 9.14 16.32 -29.24
N LEU A 437 7.89 16.13 -28.78
CA LEU A 437 7.08 15.00 -29.21
C LEU A 437 6.86 15.02 -30.72
N TYR A 438 6.55 16.19 -31.28
CA TYR A 438 6.37 16.35 -32.73
C TYR A 438 7.64 16.04 -33.51
N GLU A 439 8.79 16.57 -33.06
CA GLU A 439 10.09 16.35 -33.72
C GLU A 439 10.52 14.86 -33.69
N MET A 440 10.17 14.13 -32.64
CA MET A 440 10.52 12.72 -32.50
C MET A 440 9.53 11.77 -33.20
N SER A 441 8.28 12.17 -33.35
CA SER A 441 7.23 11.31 -33.95
C SER A 441 7.01 11.56 -35.46
N GLY A 442 7.52 12.65 -35.99
CA GLY A 442 7.29 13.10 -37.38
C GLY A 442 5.93 13.72 -37.58
#